data_86ed13dff5d6541647cd0088dd8fae8b
#
_entry.id   86ed13dff5d6541647cd0088dd8fae8b
#
_cell.length_a   1.000
_cell.length_b   1.000
_cell.length_c   1.000
_cell.angle_alpha   90.00
_cell.angle_beta   90.00
_cell.angle_gamma   90.00
#
_symmetry.space_group_name_H-M   'P 1'
#
loop_
_entity.id
_entity.type
_entity.pdbx_description
1 polymer ?
#
loop_
_entity_poly.entity_id
_entity_poly.type
_entity_poly.pdbx_seq_one_letter_code
_entity_poly.pdbx_strand_id
1 'polypeptide(L)'
;MIDLHIHTIYSDGTDSVEELLKKAEDKQLEVISITDHDEVGSYFELEKDKKLRNLYSGKIIIGAELKTVWNRVPIEILAYGIDYKKLRIHKINMKELQKEVLEKLKKVARNLGLIYDEKNVYIDENDPTKRFGSFTIGTELLKHKENFKKIKEIGEFVPTSFYRVHQSNKNSPFYVDETYASIDIDETISRIHEAGGLAFLAHGYIYPFDDKDKTIEEILSTTNIDGMECVYTEFSEEERKKAMRFCKKYNKFMSGGSDYHAKNKPDINLGTGRNNNMKIEKSLIEPWINKVRYI
;
A
#
# COMPACT_ATOMS: atom_id res chain seq x y z
N MET A 1 18.41 -11.07 -9.82
CA MET A 1 17.10 -10.32 -9.89
C MET A 1 16.92 -9.47 -8.65
N ILE A 2 16.01 -8.49 -8.66
CA ILE A 2 15.78 -7.51 -7.57
C ILE A 2 14.29 -7.39 -7.34
N ASP A 3 13.87 -7.28 -6.07
CA ASP A 3 12.48 -6.96 -5.69
C ASP A 3 12.48 -6.12 -4.41
N LEU A 4 12.02 -4.87 -4.50
CA LEU A 4 12.09 -3.94 -3.38
C LEU A 4 10.72 -3.62 -2.77
N HIS A 5 9.68 -4.37 -3.12
CA HIS A 5 8.34 -4.15 -2.61
C HIS A 5 7.65 -5.50 -2.34
N ILE A 6 7.72 -5.94 -1.08
CA ILE A 6 7.33 -7.29 -0.66
C ILE A 6 6.64 -7.23 0.70
N HIS A 7 5.52 -7.96 0.83
CA HIS A 7 4.75 -8.05 2.07
C HIS A 7 4.79 -9.44 2.68
N THR A 8 4.74 -9.50 4.00
CA THR A 8 4.75 -10.71 4.80
C THR A 8 3.53 -10.81 5.71
N ILE A 9 3.48 -11.83 6.56
CA ILE A 9 2.44 -11.97 7.61
C ILE A 9 2.42 -10.83 8.63
N TYR A 10 3.43 -9.97 8.64
CA TYR A 10 3.46 -8.78 9.51
C TYR A 10 2.50 -7.69 9.04
N SER A 11 2.06 -7.74 7.78
CA SER A 11 0.99 -6.87 7.27
C SER A 11 -0.13 -7.69 6.62
N ASP A 12 -0.22 -7.70 5.32
CA ASP A 12 -1.27 -8.36 4.55
C ASP A 12 -0.74 -9.38 3.53
N GLY A 13 0.54 -9.70 3.56
CA GLY A 13 1.08 -10.88 2.92
C GLY A 13 0.73 -12.16 3.68
N THR A 14 0.95 -13.33 3.07
CA THR A 14 0.67 -14.62 3.71
C THR A 14 1.89 -15.50 3.92
N ASP A 15 3.05 -15.09 3.42
CA ASP A 15 4.29 -15.78 3.70
C ASP A 15 4.92 -15.30 5.02
N SER A 16 5.41 -16.22 5.84
CA SER A 16 6.31 -15.88 6.94
C SER A 16 7.65 -15.35 6.40
N VAL A 17 8.42 -14.69 7.25
CA VAL A 17 9.77 -14.24 6.88
C VAL A 17 10.63 -15.43 6.40
N GLU A 18 10.52 -16.57 7.06
CA GLU A 18 11.23 -17.81 6.67
C GLU A 18 10.85 -18.27 5.26
N GLU A 19 9.55 -18.35 4.96
CA GLU A 19 9.06 -18.77 3.64
C GLU A 19 9.50 -17.80 2.55
N LEU A 20 9.41 -16.49 2.81
CA LEU A 20 9.85 -15.45 1.89
C LEU A 20 11.35 -15.58 1.58
N LEU A 21 12.20 -15.72 2.59
CA LEU A 21 13.65 -15.81 2.40
C LEU A 21 14.05 -17.06 1.61
N LYS A 22 13.42 -18.21 1.88
CA LYS A 22 13.63 -19.43 1.08
C LYS A 22 13.23 -19.22 -0.39
N LYS A 23 12.08 -18.60 -0.64
CA LYS A 23 11.63 -18.27 -2.01
C LYS A 23 12.57 -17.29 -2.71
N ALA A 24 13.08 -16.29 -1.99
CA ALA A 24 14.04 -15.33 -2.53
C ALA A 24 15.36 -15.99 -2.92
N GLU A 25 15.86 -16.94 -2.09
CA GLU A 25 17.04 -17.73 -2.39
C GLU A 25 16.82 -18.65 -3.59
N ASP A 26 15.74 -19.42 -3.61
CA ASP A 26 15.38 -20.34 -4.70
C ASP A 26 15.27 -19.61 -6.06
N LYS A 27 14.78 -18.36 -6.03
CA LYS A 27 14.68 -17.49 -7.21
C LYS A 27 15.96 -16.72 -7.53
N GLN A 28 17.02 -16.88 -6.73
CA GLN A 28 18.29 -16.19 -6.87
C GLN A 28 18.13 -14.66 -6.95
N LEU A 29 17.29 -14.10 -6.10
CA LEU A 29 17.20 -12.64 -5.96
C LEU A 29 18.49 -12.13 -5.34
N GLU A 30 19.06 -11.07 -5.90
CA GLU A 30 20.30 -10.47 -5.40
C GLU A 30 20.03 -9.44 -4.30
N VAL A 31 18.89 -8.75 -4.40
CA VAL A 31 18.46 -7.72 -3.46
C VAL A 31 16.95 -7.79 -3.27
N ILE A 32 16.52 -7.76 -2.04
CA ILE A 32 15.10 -7.63 -1.67
C ILE A 32 14.91 -6.52 -0.64
N SER A 33 13.66 -6.03 -0.50
CA SER A 33 13.24 -5.24 0.65
C SER A 33 11.88 -5.74 1.13
N ILE A 34 11.76 -6.06 2.41
CA ILE A 34 10.49 -6.33 3.05
C ILE A 34 9.89 -4.98 3.43
N THR A 35 8.70 -4.69 2.91
CA THR A 35 8.07 -3.39 3.04
C THR A 35 6.65 -3.51 3.59
N ASP A 36 6.51 -4.22 4.69
CA ASP A 36 5.22 -4.42 5.35
C ASP A 36 4.51 -3.09 5.65
N HIS A 37 3.19 -3.05 5.49
CA HIS A 37 2.37 -1.84 5.71
C HIS A 37 2.41 -1.40 7.18
N ASP A 38 2.89 -0.17 7.43
CA ASP A 38 2.96 0.47 8.74
C ASP A 38 3.55 -0.46 9.81
N GLU A 39 4.52 -1.32 9.43
CA GLU A 39 5.09 -2.33 10.29
C GLU A 39 6.56 -2.64 9.93
N VAL A 40 7.33 -3.04 10.94
CA VAL A 40 8.75 -3.42 10.83
C VAL A 40 9.08 -4.69 11.62
N GLY A 41 8.07 -5.46 11.99
CA GLY A 41 8.17 -6.66 12.82
C GLY A 41 9.07 -7.73 12.23
N SER A 42 9.07 -7.87 10.89
CA SER A 42 9.96 -8.75 10.13
C SER A 42 11.46 -8.55 10.46
N TYR A 43 11.88 -7.31 10.70
CA TYR A 43 13.27 -6.99 11.04
C TYR A 43 13.62 -7.31 12.50
N PHE A 44 12.67 -7.19 13.42
CA PHE A 44 12.87 -7.66 14.80
C PHE A 44 12.97 -9.18 14.85
N GLU A 45 12.22 -9.91 14.03
CA GLU A 45 12.34 -11.35 13.90
C GLU A 45 13.70 -11.76 13.36
N LEU A 46 14.17 -11.11 12.28
CA LEU A 46 15.50 -11.35 11.69
C LEU A 46 16.65 -11.02 12.65
N GLU A 47 16.52 -10.00 13.50
CA GLU A 47 17.52 -9.68 14.53
C GLU A 47 17.57 -10.76 15.60
N LYS A 48 16.40 -11.26 16.03
CA LYS A 48 16.26 -12.24 17.10
C LYS A 48 16.73 -13.62 16.67
N ASP A 49 16.45 -14.02 15.43
CA ASP A 49 16.84 -15.32 14.87
C ASP A 49 17.81 -15.15 13.69
N LYS A 50 19.11 -15.19 14.00
CA LYS A 50 20.15 -15.13 12.98
C LYS A 50 20.13 -16.28 11.98
N LYS A 51 19.51 -17.41 12.31
CA LYS A 51 19.40 -18.54 11.39
C LYS A 51 18.46 -18.20 10.23
N LEU A 52 17.41 -17.43 10.49
CA LEU A 52 16.52 -16.94 9.43
C LEU A 52 17.30 -16.14 8.38
N ARG A 53 18.16 -15.21 8.85
CA ARG A 53 18.94 -14.38 7.92
C ARG A 53 19.84 -15.22 6.99
N ASN A 54 20.34 -16.34 7.47
CA ASN A 54 21.21 -17.24 6.70
C ASN A 54 20.47 -18.08 5.64
N LEU A 55 19.14 -18.04 5.60
CA LEU A 55 18.34 -18.70 4.56
C LEU A 55 18.39 -17.99 3.21
N TYR A 56 18.91 -16.76 3.18
CA TYR A 56 19.02 -15.96 1.98
C TYR A 56 20.41 -15.32 1.89
N SER A 57 21.10 -15.53 0.78
CA SER A 57 22.47 -15.06 0.55
C SER A 57 22.56 -13.63 0.00
N GLY A 58 21.47 -13.11 -0.55
CA GLY A 58 21.40 -11.76 -1.11
C GLY A 58 21.31 -10.66 -0.05
N LYS A 59 21.22 -9.41 -0.48
CA LYS A 59 21.04 -8.22 0.38
C LYS A 59 19.58 -8.01 0.73
N ILE A 60 19.30 -7.70 2.00
CA ILE A 60 17.99 -7.26 2.46
C ILE A 60 18.09 -5.78 2.83
N ILE A 61 17.50 -4.90 2.02
CA ILE A 61 17.33 -3.48 2.37
C ILE A 61 16.24 -3.39 3.44
N ILE A 62 16.54 -2.70 4.52
CA ILE A 62 15.54 -2.49 5.59
C ILE A 62 14.50 -1.49 5.08
N GLY A 63 13.24 -1.89 5.00
CA GLY A 63 12.17 -1.06 4.46
C GLY A 63 10.85 -1.13 5.22
N ALA A 64 9.91 -0.32 4.80
CA ALA A 64 8.50 -0.34 5.22
C ALA A 64 7.68 0.39 4.16
N GLU A 65 6.40 0.08 4.02
CA GLU A 65 5.44 0.87 3.26
C GLU A 65 4.53 1.62 4.22
N LEU A 66 4.56 2.96 4.18
CA LEU A 66 3.89 3.82 5.14
C LEU A 66 2.70 4.53 4.50
N LYS A 67 1.53 4.39 5.10
CA LYS A 67 0.31 5.09 4.70
C LYS A 67 0.38 6.56 5.05
N THR A 68 -0.01 7.39 4.10
CA THR A 68 -0.02 8.85 4.21
C THR A 68 -1.12 9.44 3.33
N VAL A 69 -1.22 10.76 3.28
CA VAL A 69 -2.17 11.45 2.41
C VAL A 69 -1.51 12.55 1.60
N TRP A 70 -1.99 12.74 0.38
CA TRP A 70 -1.69 13.87 -0.49
C TRP A 70 -2.99 14.50 -0.97
N ASN A 71 -3.24 15.77 -0.61
CA ASN A 71 -4.46 16.49 -1.01
C ASN A 71 -5.76 15.67 -0.79
N ARG A 72 -5.88 15.02 0.38
CA ARG A 72 -6.99 14.12 0.75
C ARG A 72 -7.12 12.87 -0.12
N VAL A 73 -6.07 12.45 -0.79
CA VAL A 73 -5.99 11.15 -1.45
C VAL A 73 -5.05 10.28 -0.61
N PRO A 74 -5.50 9.13 -0.12
CA PRO A 74 -4.62 8.17 0.53
C PRO A 74 -3.57 7.67 -0.48
N ILE A 75 -2.31 7.76 -0.08
CA ILE A 75 -1.16 7.27 -0.84
C ILE A 75 -0.21 6.55 0.10
N GLU A 76 0.83 5.93 -0.45
CA GLU A 76 1.81 5.16 0.31
C GLU A 76 3.23 5.57 -0.08
N ILE A 77 4.13 5.53 0.91
CA ILE A 77 5.55 5.87 0.75
C ILE A 77 6.39 4.66 1.16
N LEU A 78 7.19 4.17 0.23
CA LEU A 78 8.21 3.16 0.52
C LEU A 78 9.41 3.84 1.21
N ALA A 79 9.73 3.36 2.39
CA ALA A 79 10.91 3.75 3.13
C ALA A 79 12.03 2.72 2.89
N TYR A 80 13.21 3.16 2.50
CA TYR A 80 14.35 2.27 2.30
C TYR A 80 15.55 2.68 3.14
N GLY A 81 16.26 1.70 3.72
CA GLY A 81 17.47 1.90 4.48
C GLY A 81 17.26 2.53 5.86
N ILE A 82 16.07 2.43 6.39
CA ILE A 82 15.69 2.96 7.70
C ILE A 82 16.41 2.24 8.86
N ASP A 83 16.61 2.95 9.94
CA ASP A 83 16.79 2.34 11.26
C ASP A 83 15.40 1.98 11.80
N TYR A 84 14.99 0.71 11.62
CA TYR A 84 13.66 0.25 12.00
C TYR A 84 13.34 0.42 13.51
N LYS A 85 14.38 0.59 14.36
CA LYS A 85 14.20 0.87 15.78
C LYS A 85 13.88 2.35 16.06
N LYS A 86 14.18 3.23 15.10
CA LYS A 86 13.94 4.68 15.21
C LYS A 86 12.73 5.15 14.43
N LEU A 87 12.25 4.35 13.46
CA LEU A 87 11.10 4.73 12.66
C LEU A 87 9.86 4.90 13.54
N ARG A 88 9.31 6.12 13.53
CA ARG A 88 8.06 6.45 14.22
C ARG A 88 6.88 6.21 13.30
N ILE A 89 6.29 5.02 13.38
CA ILE A 89 5.11 4.65 12.58
C ILE A 89 3.87 5.33 13.17
N HIS A 90 3.07 5.94 12.30
CA HIS A 90 1.77 6.48 12.69
C HIS A 90 0.76 5.33 12.79
N LYS A 91 0.37 4.97 14.01
CA LYS A 91 -0.62 3.90 14.24
C LYS A 91 -2.02 4.50 14.33
N ILE A 92 -2.85 4.16 13.37
CA ILE A 92 -4.28 4.49 13.39
C ILE A 92 -5.00 3.42 14.21
N ASN A 93 -5.86 3.83 15.13
CA ASN A 93 -6.80 2.89 15.75
C ASN A 93 -7.87 2.50 14.73
N MET A 94 -7.57 1.48 13.93
CA MET A 94 -8.43 1.04 12.82
C MET A 94 -9.84 0.67 13.29
N LYS A 95 -9.98 0.07 14.47
CA LYS A 95 -11.30 -0.28 15.02
C LYS A 95 -12.17 0.94 15.23
N GLU A 96 -11.65 1.97 15.88
CA GLU A 96 -12.41 3.20 16.14
C GLU A 96 -12.67 3.95 14.82
N LEU A 97 -11.67 4.06 13.94
CA LEU A 97 -11.84 4.65 12.63
C LEU A 97 -12.95 3.96 11.83
N GLN A 98 -12.95 2.63 11.78
CA GLN A 98 -13.95 1.88 11.02
C GLN A 98 -15.35 1.96 11.64
N LYS A 99 -15.48 2.13 12.96
CA LYS A 99 -16.75 2.44 13.60
C LYS A 99 -17.29 3.81 13.16
N GLU A 100 -16.45 4.84 13.18
CA GLU A 100 -16.83 6.18 12.73
C GLU A 100 -17.22 6.20 11.25
N VAL A 101 -16.43 5.53 10.41
CA VAL A 101 -16.71 5.37 8.97
C VAL A 101 -18.05 4.69 8.78
N LEU A 102 -18.30 3.59 9.49
CA LEU A 102 -19.56 2.84 9.40
C LEU A 102 -20.76 3.70 9.77
N GLU A 103 -20.69 4.50 10.85
CA GLU A 103 -21.79 5.39 11.23
C GLU A 103 -22.04 6.48 10.17
N LYS A 104 -21.00 7.00 9.53
CA LYS A 104 -21.15 7.92 8.39
C LYS A 104 -21.84 7.24 7.21
N LEU A 105 -21.45 6.01 6.85
CA LEU A 105 -22.04 5.23 5.78
C LEU A 105 -23.50 4.85 6.07
N LYS A 106 -23.82 4.48 7.31
CA LYS A 106 -25.21 4.26 7.78
C LYS A 106 -26.08 5.50 7.60
N LYS A 107 -25.54 6.68 7.96
CA LYS A 107 -26.24 7.96 7.78
C LYS A 107 -26.53 8.20 6.30
N VAL A 108 -25.58 7.95 5.41
CA VAL A 108 -25.77 8.06 3.95
C VAL A 108 -26.86 7.08 3.49
N ALA A 109 -26.78 5.81 3.88
CA ALA A 109 -27.76 4.81 3.51
C ALA A 109 -29.19 5.22 3.93
N ARG A 110 -29.35 5.70 5.17
CA ARG A 110 -30.65 6.24 5.66
C ARG A 110 -31.14 7.44 4.83
N ASN A 111 -30.28 8.40 4.52
CA ASN A 111 -30.61 9.57 3.73
C ASN A 111 -31.06 9.22 2.30
N LEU A 112 -30.47 8.17 1.73
CA LEU A 112 -30.86 7.62 0.43
C LEU A 112 -32.11 6.72 0.53
N GLY A 113 -32.65 6.52 1.73
CA GLY A 113 -33.80 5.62 1.97
C GLY A 113 -33.47 4.16 1.63
N LEU A 114 -32.22 3.72 1.84
CA LEU A 114 -31.83 2.33 1.73
C LEU A 114 -32.11 1.59 3.04
N ILE A 115 -32.55 0.35 2.93
CA ILE A 115 -32.94 -0.51 4.04
C ILE A 115 -31.78 -1.42 4.42
N TYR A 116 -31.54 -1.58 5.71
CA TYR A 116 -30.59 -2.53 6.27
C TYR A 116 -30.99 -2.94 7.69
N ASP A 117 -30.55 -4.10 8.15
CA ASP A 117 -30.78 -4.55 9.51
C ASP A 117 -29.64 -4.07 10.41
N GLU A 118 -29.96 -3.15 11.33
CA GLU A 118 -28.98 -2.51 12.23
C GLU A 118 -28.13 -3.53 12.99
N LYS A 119 -28.73 -4.66 13.42
CA LYS A 119 -28.02 -5.70 14.19
C LYS A 119 -26.91 -6.42 13.38
N ASN A 120 -26.97 -6.36 12.04
CA ASN A 120 -26.00 -6.99 11.15
C ASN A 120 -24.85 -6.04 10.78
N VAL A 121 -24.96 -4.73 11.11
CA VAL A 121 -24.05 -3.67 10.64
C VAL A 121 -23.26 -3.10 11.82
N TYR A 122 -22.18 -3.82 12.19
CA TYR A 122 -21.26 -3.48 13.27
C TYR A 122 -19.81 -3.84 12.89
N ILE A 123 -18.83 -3.31 13.61
CA ILE A 123 -17.40 -3.61 13.41
C ILE A 123 -16.95 -4.68 14.41
N ASP A 124 -16.32 -5.73 13.88
CA ASP A 124 -15.64 -6.77 14.63
C ASP A 124 -14.30 -7.08 13.97
N GLU A 125 -13.19 -6.85 14.67
CA GLU A 125 -11.83 -7.06 14.17
C GLU A 125 -11.51 -8.54 13.91
N ASN A 126 -12.20 -9.45 14.61
CA ASN A 126 -11.97 -10.89 14.51
C ASN A 126 -12.80 -11.53 13.38
N ASP A 127 -13.78 -10.80 12.83
CA ASP A 127 -14.59 -11.25 11.69
C ASP A 127 -14.14 -10.52 10.42
N PRO A 128 -13.48 -11.21 9.45
CA PRO A 128 -13.06 -10.60 8.19
C PRO A 128 -14.19 -9.89 7.43
N THR A 129 -15.43 -10.35 7.61
CA THR A 129 -16.62 -9.76 6.96
C THR A 129 -17.17 -8.53 7.71
N LYS A 130 -16.66 -8.25 8.89
CA LYS A 130 -17.08 -7.14 9.77
C LYS A 130 -15.96 -6.16 10.10
N ARG A 131 -14.75 -6.42 9.62
CA ARG A 131 -13.57 -5.60 9.92
C ARG A 131 -13.64 -4.19 9.32
N PHE A 132 -14.27 -4.03 8.15
CA PHE A 132 -14.34 -2.77 7.41
C PHE A 132 -15.78 -2.30 7.23
N GLY A 133 -16.05 -1.03 7.55
CA GLY A 133 -17.38 -0.43 7.46
C GLY A 133 -18.00 -0.50 6.06
N SER A 134 -17.20 -0.24 5.04
CA SER A 134 -17.61 -0.32 3.62
C SER A 134 -18.06 -1.72 3.21
N PHE A 135 -17.29 -2.75 3.56
CA PHE A 135 -17.64 -4.13 3.26
C PHE A 135 -18.90 -4.58 4.02
N THR A 136 -18.97 -4.21 5.30
CA THR A 136 -20.09 -4.56 6.18
C THR A 136 -21.41 -3.98 5.68
N ILE A 137 -21.44 -2.66 5.41
CA ILE A 137 -22.68 -2.00 4.94
C ILE A 137 -23.01 -2.42 3.49
N GLY A 138 -22.02 -2.49 2.61
CA GLY A 138 -22.21 -2.90 1.21
C GLY A 138 -22.82 -4.30 1.10
N THR A 139 -22.34 -5.25 1.91
CA THR A 139 -22.88 -6.60 1.98
C THR A 139 -24.32 -6.63 2.50
N GLU A 140 -24.60 -5.85 3.55
CA GLU A 140 -25.93 -5.84 4.15
C GLU A 140 -26.97 -5.21 3.22
N LEU A 141 -26.65 -4.09 2.58
CA LEU A 141 -27.55 -3.40 1.65
C LEU A 141 -28.02 -4.31 0.49
N LEU A 142 -27.19 -5.23 0.03
CA LEU A 142 -27.52 -6.18 -1.05
C LEU A 142 -28.45 -7.31 -0.62
N LYS A 143 -28.66 -7.55 0.66
CA LYS A 143 -29.62 -8.56 1.15
C LYS A 143 -31.07 -8.11 1.01
N HIS A 144 -31.30 -6.81 0.87
CA HIS A 144 -32.66 -6.22 0.80
C HIS A 144 -33.00 -5.90 -0.64
N LYS A 145 -33.93 -6.67 -1.23
CA LYS A 145 -34.36 -6.53 -2.63
C LYS A 145 -34.98 -5.16 -2.92
N GLU A 146 -35.58 -4.54 -1.93
CA GLU A 146 -36.13 -3.18 -1.98
C GLU A 146 -35.08 -2.12 -2.35
N ASN A 147 -33.81 -2.37 -2.06
CA ASN A 147 -32.71 -1.47 -2.38
C ASN A 147 -32.32 -1.53 -3.87
N PHE A 148 -32.61 -2.61 -4.60
CA PHE A 148 -31.99 -2.89 -5.91
C PHE A 148 -32.22 -1.79 -6.94
N LYS A 149 -33.42 -1.17 -6.95
CA LYS A 149 -33.68 -0.04 -7.85
C LYS A 149 -32.75 1.14 -7.57
N LYS A 150 -32.63 1.53 -6.30
CA LYS A 150 -31.76 2.67 -5.89
C LYS A 150 -30.29 2.35 -6.06
N ILE A 151 -29.86 1.12 -5.76
CA ILE A 151 -28.48 0.67 -5.97
C ILE A 151 -28.12 0.79 -7.46
N LYS A 152 -29.02 0.40 -8.36
CA LYS A 152 -28.79 0.55 -9.81
C LYS A 152 -28.64 2.02 -10.26
N GLU A 153 -29.33 2.93 -9.61
CA GLU A 153 -29.24 4.38 -9.87
C GLU A 153 -27.92 4.99 -9.33
N ILE A 154 -27.43 4.49 -8.20
CA ILE A 154 -26.16 4.96 -7.56
C ILE A 154 -24.95 4.37 -8.26
N GLY A 155 -25.03 3.15 -8.74
CA GLY A 155 -23.96 2.37 -9.33
C GLY A 155 -23.91 0.97 -8.71
N GLU A 156 -23.18 0.08 -9.35
CA GLU A 156 -23.10 -1.32 -8.90
C GLU A 156 -22.42 -1.46 -7.53
N PHE A 157 -23.07 -2.15 -6.60
CA PHE A 157 -22.51 -2.47 -5.29
C PHE A 157 -21.88 -3.87 -5.35
N VAL A 158 -20.54 -3.89 -5.27
CA VAL A 158 -19.77 -5.12 -5.07
C VAL A 158 -19.06 -4.97 -3.72
N PRO A 159 -19.35 -5.80 -2.71
CA PRO A 159 -18.80 -5.62 -1.35
C PRO A 159 -17.27 -5.49 -1.32
N THR A 160 -16.57 -6.31 -2.10
CA THR A 160 -15.10 -6.31 -2.16
C THR A 160 -14.50 -5.06 -2.81
N SER A 161 -15.26 -4.35 -3.64
CA SER A 161 -14.82 -3.10 -4.27
C SER A 161 -15.54 -1.86 -3.75
N PHE A 162 -16.47 -2.00 -2.79
CA PHE A 162 -17.29 -0.90 -2.27
C PHE A 162 -16.44 0.25 -1.73
N TYR A 163 -15.35 -0.06 -1.04
CA TYR A 163 -14.39 0.96 -0.60
C TYR A 163 -13.90 1.81 -1.77
N ARG A 164 -13.34 1.17 -2.80
CA ARG A 164 -12.73 1.86 -3.95
C ARG A 164 -13.75 2.58 -4.81
N VAL A 165 -14.89 1.93 -5.08
CA VAL A 165 -15.90 2.48 -6.01
C VAL A 165 -16.77 3.56 -5.36
N HIS A 166 -17.02 3.43 -4.06
CA HIS A 166 -18.00 4.27 -3.36
C HIS A 166 -17.39 5.08 -2.21
N GLN A 167 -16.76 4.42 -1.22
CA GLN A 167 -16.33 5.12 -0.01
C GLN A 167 -15.20 6.10 -0.25
N SER A 168 -14.20 5.75 -1.08
CA SER A 168 -13.08 6.63 -1.41
C SER A 168 -13.34 7.54 -2.61
N ASN A 169 -14.43 7.36 -3.32
CA ASN A 169 -14.78 8.13 -4.52
C ASN A 169 -15.56 9.39 -4.16
N LYS A 170 -14.96 10.57 -4.34
CA LYS A 170 -15.57 11.89 -4.04
C LYS A 170 -16.88 12.16 -4.79
N ASN A 171 -17.11 11.50 -5.92
CA ASN A 171 -18.32 11.62 -6.73
C ASN A 171 -19.43 10.65 -6.28
N SER A 172 -19.16 9.73 -5.39
CA SER A 172 -20.16 8.80 -4.85
C SER A 172 -20.91 9.44 -3.68
N PRO A 173 -22.24 9.23 -3.56
CA PRO A 173 -22.97 9.64 -2.37
C PRO A 173 -22.49 8.95 -1.08
N PHE A 174 -21.81 7.81 -1.20
CA PHE A 174 -21.19 7.08 -0.07
C PHE A 174 -19.75 7.54 0.22
N TYR A 175 -19.30 8.65 -0.35
CA TYR A 175 -17.97 9.17 -0.01
C TYR A 175 -17.85 9.48 1.48
N VAL A 176 -16.81 8.94 2.09
CA VAL A 176 -16.42 9.24 3.47
C VAL A 176 -14.94 9.58 3.48
N ASP A 177 -14.65 10.83 3.79
CA ASP A 177 -13.26 11.25 4.00
C ASP A 177 -12.77 10.65 5.33
N GLU A 178 -11.77 9.76 5.25
CA GLU A 178 -11.08 9.17 6.41
C GLU A 178 -9.62 9.63 6.52
N THR A 179 -9.20 10.54 5.63
CA THR A 179 -7.82 11.02 5.56
C THR A 179 -7.39 11.83 6.79
N TYR A 180 -8.35 12.34 7.56
CA TYR A 180 -8.09 13.03 8.83
C TYR A 180 -7.39 12.16 9.89
N ALA A 181 -7.46 10.84 9.76
CA ALA A 181 -6.78 9.89 10.64
C ALA A 181 -5.32 9.64 10.24
N SER A 182 -4.92 10.07 9.07
CA SER A 182 -3.57 9.88 8.53
C SER A 182 -2.73 11.15 8.69
N ILE A 183 -1.41 10.98 8.73
CA ILE A 183 -0.46 12.09 8.63
C ILE A 183 -0.23 12.42 7.15
N ASP A 184 0.19 13.66 6.89
CA ASP A 184 0.50 14.09 5.52
C ASP A 184 1.84 13.53 5.02
N ILE A 185 2.08 13.70 3.72
CA ILE A 185 3.27 13.19 3.06
C ILE A 185 4.56 13.79 3.62
N ASP A 186 4.58 15.10 3.96
CA ASP A 186 5.78 15.78 4.43
C ASP A 186 6.19 15.28 5.82
N GLU A 187 5.23 15.06 6.71
CA GLU A 187 5.47 14.44 8.02
C GLU A 187 5.96 13.00 7.86
N THR A 188 5.39 12.22 6.93
CA THR A 188 5.82 10.85 6.66
C THR A 188 7.26 10.82 6.15
N ILE A 189 7.61 11.66 5.18
CA ILE A 189 8.97 11.80 4.66
C ILE A 189 9.96 12.20 5.77
N SER A 190 9.57 13.18 6.61
CA SER A 190 10.41 13.63 7.74
C SER A 190 10.75 12.47 8.68
N ARG A 191 9.76 11.64 9.04
CA ARG A 191 9.97 10.47 9.91
C ARG A 191 10.90 9.42 9.30
N ILE A 192 10.80 9.21 7.99
CA ILE A 192 11.71 8.32 7.25
C ILE A 192 13.13 8.86 7.30
N HIS A 193 13.32 10.15 7.02
CA HIS A 193 14.64 10.81 7.06
C HIS A 193 15.23 10.81 8.48
N GLU A 194 14.43 11.08 9.52
CA GLU A 194 14.86 10.99 10.92
C GLU A 194 15.32 9.57 11.31
N ALA A 195 14.72 8.54 10.68
CA ALA A 195 15.18 7.16 10.81
C ALA A 195 16.39 6.84 9.91
N GLY A 196 16.91 7.81 9.17
CA GLY A 196 18.09 7.68 8.30
C GLY A 196 17.85 6.97 6.98
N GLY A 197 16.59 6.82 6.58
CA GLY A 197 16.18 6.20 5.32
C GLY A 197 15.94 7.19 4.19
N LEU A 198 15.55 6.65 3.04
CA LEU A 198 15.11 7.37 1.85
C LEU A 198 13.62 7.08 1.61
N ALA A 199 12.86 8.10 1.19
CA ALA A 199 11.43 8.04 0.93
C ALA A 199 11.12 7.97 -0.57
N PHE A 200 10.29 7.00 -0.99
CA PHE A 200 9.90 6.81 -2.39
C PHE A 200 8.38 6.74 -2.52
N LEU A 201 7.80 7.44 -3.49
CA LEU A 201 6.38 7.28 -3.81
C LEU A 201 6.11 5.86 -4.30
N ALA A 202 5.30 5.10 -3.57
CA ALA A 202 4.87 3.77 -3.97
C ALA A 202 3.89 3.89 -5.15
N HIS A 203 3.97 2.98 -6.12
CA HIS A 203 3.00 2.73 -7.20
C HIS A 203 2.12 3.93 -7.63
N GLY A 204 2.73 5.10 -7.89
CA GLY A 204 2.04 6.39 -8.08
C GLY A 204 0.89 6.42 -9.09
N TYR A 205 0.90 5.52 -10.10
CA TYR A 205 -0.14 5.48 -11.12
C TYR A 205 -1.40 4.70 -10.73
N ILE A 206 -1.43 4.00 -9.57
CA ILE A 206 -2.66 3.31 -9.14
C ILE A 206 -3.63 4.21 -8.38
N TYR A 207 -3.17 5.36 -7.88
CA TYR A 207 -4.03 6.26 -7.11
C TYR A 207 -5.09 6.95 -7.97
N PRO A 208 -6.25 7.29 -7.39
CA PRO A 208 -7.36 7.92 -8.09
C PRO A 208 -7.16 9.44 -8.25
N PHE A 209 -6.01 9.84 -8.79
CA PHE A 209 -5.74 11.24 -9.11
C PHE A 209 -6.51 11.64 -10.37
N ASP A 210 -7.06 12.85 -10.40
CA ASP A 210 -7.75 13.41 -11.58
C ASP A 210 -6.80 13.52 -12.78
N ASP A 211 -5.57 13.97 -12.54
CA ASP A 211 -4.46 14.00 -13.50
C ASP A 211 -3.23 13.38 -12.83
N LYS A 212 -2.99 12.11 -13.15
CA LYS A 212 -1.91 11.32 -12.54
C LYS A 212 -0.53 11.91 -12.85
N ASP A 213 -0.28 12.28 -14.11
CA ASP A 213 1.02 12.80 -14.53
C ASP A 213 1.32 14.11 -13.80
N LYS A 214 0.37 15.04 -13.77
CA LYS A 214 0.51 16.32 -13.08
C LYS A 214 0.70 16.14 -11.57
N THR A 215 -0.09 15.28 -10.94
CA THR A 215 0.00 15.06 -9.50
C THR A 215 1.32 14.40 -9.09
N ILE A 216 1.79 13.41 -9.85
CA ILE A 216 3.10 12.80 -9.61
C ILE A 216 4.22 13.83 -9.76
N GLU A 217 4.19 14.65 -10.82
CA GLU A 217 5.17 15.73 -10.99
C GLU A 217 5.13 16.76 -9.85
N GLU A 218 3.93 17.10 -9.36
CA GLU A 218 3.76 17.98 -8.22
C GLU A 218 4.40 17.40 -6.96
N ILE A 219 4.10 16.14 -6.61
CA ILE A 219 4.71 15.44 -5.46
C ILE A 219 6.24 15.48 -5.59
N LEU A 220 6.79 15.07 -6.74
CA LEU A 220 8.23 15.00 -6.94
C LEU A 220 8.93 16.37 -6.88
N SER A 221 8.23 17.43 -7.24
CA SER A 221 8.81 18.78 -7.31
C SER A 221 8.62 19.63 -6.05
N THR A 222 7.59 19.37 -5.26
CA THR A 222 7.22 20.22 -4.12
C THR A 222 7.53 19.61 -2.75
N THR A 223 7.78 18.27 -2.71
CA THR A 223 8.13 17.58 -1.45
C THR A 223 9.61 17.19 -1.42
N ASN A 224 10.09 16.86 -0.21
CA ASN A 224 11.45 16.35 0.00
C ASN A 224 11.58 14.84 -0.27
N ILE A 225 10.66 14.25 -1.04
CA ILE A 225 10.73 12.84 -1.41
C ILE A 225 12.01 12.54 -2.19
N ASP A 226 12.64 11.39 -1.95
CA ASP A 226 13.91 11.04 -2.57
C ASP A 226 13.75 10.37 -3.93
N GLY A 227 12.64 9.68 -4.16
CA GLY A 227 12.41 8.93 -5.39
C GLY A 227 10.97 8.47 -5.58
N MET A 228 10.77 7.61 -6.57
CA MET A 228 9.51 6.91 -6.77
C MET A 228 9.72 5.51 -7.34
N GLU A 229 8.73 4.66 -7.15
CA GLU A 229 8.65 3.37 -7.79
C GLU A 229 8.33 3.54 -9.28
N CYS A 230 9.28 3.16 -10.13
CA CYS A 230 9.18 3.30 -11.59
C CYS A 230 8.87 1.97 -12.29
N VAL A 231 9.26 0.85 -11.66
CA VAL A 231 8.99 -0.50 -12.17
C VAL A 231 8.06 -1.20 -11.22
N TYR A 232 6.80 -1.28 -11.59
CA TYR A 232 5.74 -1.89 -10.78
C TYR A 232 4.90 -2.83 -11.63
N THR A 233 4.38 -3.87 -11.00
CA THR A 233 3.70 -4.98 -11.70
C THR A 233 2.46 -4.55 -12.50
N GLU A 234 1.72 -3.54 -12.04
CA GLU A 234 0.50 -3.07 -12.71
C GLU A 234 0.73 -1.89 -13.67
N PHE A 235 1.96 -1.36 -13.74
CA PHE A 235 2.25 -0.27 -14.66
C PHE A 235 2.37 -0.77 -16.10
N SER A 236 1.73 -0.05 -17.01
CA SER A 236 1.99 -0.16 -18.43
C SER A 236 3.42 0.30 -18.76
N GLU A 237 3.93 -0.12 -19.91
CA GLU A 237 5.24 0.34 -20.42
C GLU A 237 5.30 1.87 -20.56
N GLU A 238 4.20 2.52 -20.90
CA GLU A 238 4.13 3.98 -21.01
C GLU A 238 4.27 4.64 -19.64
N GLU A 239 3.55 4.14 -18.61
CA GLU A 239 3.63 4.65 -17.24
C GLU A 239 5.03 4.46 -16.65
N ARG A 240 5.68 3.32 -16.87
CA ARG A 240 7.08 3.08 -16.48
C ARG A 240 8.02 4.11 -17.10
N LYS A 241 7.89 4.35 -18.41
CA LYS A 241 8.70 5.35 -19.13
C LYS A 241 8.45 6.77 -18.61
N LYS A 242 7.20 7.11 -18.30
CA LYS A 242 6.85 8.42 -17.73
C LYS A 242 7.44 8.58 -16.33
N ALA A 243 7.27 7.58 -15.45
CA ALA A 243 7.85 7.57 -14.10
C ALA A 243 9.36 7.81 -14.12
N MET A 244 10.09 7.04 -14.97
CA MET A 244 11.54 7.21 -15.13
C MET A 244 11.91 8.60 -15.67
N ARG A 245 11.11 9.16 -16.58
CA ARG A 245 11.34 10.52 -17.14
C ARG A 245 11.13 11.57 -16.04
N PHE A 246 10.11 11.44 -15.19
CA PHE A 246 9.85 12.36 -14.10
C PHE A 246 10.98 12.30 -13.06
N CYS A 247 11.44 11.12 -12.67
CA CYS A 247 12.58 10.98 -11.79
C CYS A 247 13.83 11.69 -12.37
N LYS A 248 14.13 11.51 -13.66
CA LYS A 248 15.24 12.21 -14.31
C LYS A 248 15.04 13.73 -14.31
N LYS A 249 13.84 14.21 -14.63
CA LYS A 249 13.50 15.65 -14.67
C LYS A 249 13.72 16.33 -13.33
N TYR A 250 13.33 15.67 -12.23
CA TYR A 250 13.39 16.23 -10.88
C TYR A 250 14.58 15.73 -10.07
N ASN A 251 15.55 15.06 -10.70
CA ASN A 251 16.74 14.49 -10.05
C ASN A 251 16.38 13.60 -8.85
N LYS A 252 15.41 12.72 -9.03
CA LYS A 252 14.93 11.76 -8.04
C LYS A 252 15.46 10.37 -8.33
N PHE A 253 15.63 9.55 -7.28
CA PHE A 253 15.98 8.15 -7.40
C PHE A 253 14.81 7.32 -7.95
N MET A 254 15.13 6.14 -8.44
CA MET A 254 14.15 5.19 -8.99
C MET A 254 14.21 3.90 -8.20
N SER A 255 13.05 3.29 -7.94
CA SER A 255 12.93 1.96 -7.38
C SER A 255 11.96 1.12 -8.19
N GLY A 256 11.73 -0.10 -7.74
CA GLY A 256 10.70 -0.97 -8.28
C GLY A 256 10.51 -2.20 -7.41
N GLY A 257 9.34 -2.81 -7.52
CA GLY A 257 8.99 -4.00 -6.81
C GLY A 257 7.73 -4.67 -7.36
N SER A 258 7.54 -5.92 -6.95
CA SER A 258 6.39 -6.71 -7.40
C SER A 258 5.12 -6.41 -6.62
N ASP A 259 5.26 -5.89 -5.42
CA ASP A 259 4.17 -5.79 -4.45
C ASP A 259 3.60 -7.19 -4.13
N TYR A 260 4.52 -8.12 -3.87
CA TYR A 260 4.24 -9.52 -3.62
C TYR A 260 3.55 -9.72 -2.27
N HIS A 261 2.42 -10.46 -2.28
CA HIS A 261 1.61 -10.78 -1.09
C HIS A 261 1.33 -12.29 -0.95
N ALA A 262 2.06 -13.13 -1.68
CA ALA A 262 1.85 -14.57 -1.74
C ALA A 262 0.39 -14.93 -2.11
N LYS A 263 -0.33 -15.66 -1.25
CA LYS A 263 -1.69 -16.14 -1.56
C LYS A 263 -2.73 -15.03 -1.70
N ASN A 264 -2.47 -13.82 -1.15
CA ASN A 264 -3.41 -12.71 -1.26
C ASN A 264 -3.35 -11.99 -2.62
N LYS A 265 -2.22 -12.12 -3.34
CA LYS A 265 -2.07 -11.73 -4.75
C LYS A 265 -1.43 -12.89 -5.54
N PRO A 266 -2.17 -14.00 -5.78
CA PRO A 266 -1.59 -15.26 -6.28
C PRO A 266 -1.05 -15.19 -7.70
N ASP A 267 -1.43 -14.19 -8.46
CA ASP A 267 -0.97 -13.91 -9.83
C ASP A 267 0.29 -13.04 -9.90
N ILE A 268 0.78 -12.56 -8.75
CA ILE A 268 2.00 -11.77 -8.65
C ILE A 268 3.15 -12.63 -8.14
N ASN A 269 4.16 -12.80 -8.96
CA ASN A 269 5.35 -13.58 -8.64
C ASN A 269 6.45 -12.71 -8.05
N LEU A 270 7.05 -13.18 -6.96
CA LEU A 270 8.21 -12.57 -6.33
C LEU A 270 9.33 -12.36 -7.37
N GLY A 271 9.85 -11.15 -7.48
CA GLY A 271 10.94 -10.77 -8.37
C GLY A 271 10.57 -10.51 -9.83
N THR A 272 9.39 -10.99 -10.29
CA THR A 272 9.05 -10.94 -11.73
C THR A 272 7.64 -10.36 -12.02
N GLY A 273 6.83 -10.11 -10.99
CA GLY A 273 5.50 -9.51 -11.14
C GLY A 273 4.47 -10.45 -11.79
N ARG A 274 3.45 -9.88 -12.42
CA ARG A 274 2.36 -10.61 -13.07
C ARG A 274 2.80 -11.10 -14.45
N ASN A 275 2.71 -12.43 -14.69
CA ASN A 275 3.13 -13.03 -15.96
C ASN A 275 4.57 -12.69 -16.38
N ASN A 276 5.47 -12.52 -15.42
CA ASN A 276 6.87 -12.11 -15.65
C ASN A 276 7.01 -10.76 -16.38
N ASN A 277 6.10 -9.83 -16.14
CA ASN A 277 6.08 -8.53 -16.80
C ASN A 277 7.05 -7.51 -16.21
N MET A 278 7.84 -7.90 -15.19
CA MET A 278 8.68 -6.97 -14.45
C MET A 278 10.13 -7.47 -14.40
N LYS A 279 11.05 -6.54 -14.58
CA LYS A 279 12.48 -6.73 -14.35
C LYS A 279 13.09 -5.42 -13.85
N ILE A 280 13.72 -5.46 -12.70
CA ILE A 280 14.44 -4.32 -12.15
C ILE A 280 15.92 -4.49 -12.48
N GLU A 281 16.44 -3.59 -13.29
CA GLU A 281 17.85 -3.57 -13.64
C GLU A 281 18.69 -2.96 -12.50
N LYS A 282 19.88 -3.49 -12.27
CA LYS A 282 20.81 -3.00 -11.23
C LYS A 282 21.09 -1.49 -11.36
N SER A 283 21.27 -1.01 -12.58
CA SER A 283 21.50 0.40 -12.88
C SER A 283 20.41 1.34 -12.39
N LEU A 284 19.19 0.83 -12.20
CA LEU A 284 18.06 1.61 -11.68
C LEU A 284 18.29 2.02 -10.21
N ILE A 285 18.81 1.10 -9.40
CA ILE A 285 18.96 1.27 -7.95
C ILE A 285 20.40 1.63 -7.52
N GLU A 286 21.39 1.41 -8.41
CA GLU A 286 22.79 1.66 -8.13
C GLU A 286 23.11 3.08 -7.60
N PRO A 287 22.43 4.17 -8.04
CA PRO A 287 22.67 5.51 -7.54
C PRO A 287 22.47 5.71 -6.04
N TRP A 288 21.64 4.86 -5.41
CA TRP A 288 21.28 5.03 -4.01
C TRP A 288 21.47 3.78 -3.12
N ILE A 289 21.51 2.56 -3.69
CA ILE A 289 21.54 1.32 -2.92
C ILE A 289 22.73 1.21 -1.94
N ASN A 290 23.86 1.79 -2.28
CA ASN A 290 25.04 1.79 -1.41
C ASN A 290 25.03 2.90 -0.35
N LYS A 291 24.01 3.76 -0.34
CA LYS A 291 23.82 4.85 0.62
C LYS A 291 22.88 4.48 1.75
N VAL A 292 22.23 3.33 1.66
CA VAL A 292 21.19 2.88 2.59
C VAL A 292 21.62 1.66 3.39
N ARG A 293 20.98 1.45 4.52
CA ARG A 293 21.22 0.30 5.40
C ARG A 293 20.63 -0.98 4.80
N TYR A 294 21.37 -2.05 4.96
CA TYR A 294 20.94 -3.39 4.61
C TYR A 294 21.48 -4.41 5.61
N ILE A 295 20.91 -5.58 5.64
CA ILE A 295 21.33 -6.74 6.42
C ILE A 295 21.55 -7.95 5.53
#